data_d5708fde44cb609c90c4e64c86253a1f
#
_entry.id   d5708fde44cb609c90c4e64c86253a1f
#
_cell.length_a   1.000
_cell.length_b   1.000
_cell.length_c   1.000
_cell.angle_alpha   90.00
_cell.angle_beta   90.00
_cell.angle_gamma   90.00
#
_symmetry.space_group_name_H-M   'P 1'
#
loop_
_entity.id
_entity.type
_entity.pdbx_description
1 polymer ?
#
loop_
_entity_poly.entity_id
_entity_poly.type
_entity_poly.pdbx_seq_one_letter_code
_entity_poly.pdbx_strand_id
1 'polypeptide(L)'
;MNKWDRLLMTPGQLWHRKVSEPRWKKSFAACGEGVMLGYHFIAEGAKNISIGKKTAIGPNCVFYATMAPLTIGKYVMISPNVTIVTGEHRTDIIGEYMRNIGEEDKLPENDAPVVIEDDVWIGSNVTIMKGVTIGRGSIIHAGAVITRSIKPYTVYISEKIKVSRFTEEEIAQHEKMIQEKYGE
;
A
#
# COMPACT_ATOMS: atom_id res chain seq x y z
N MET A 1 -10.42 -19.89 -6.90
CA MET A 1 -11.43 -19.43 -7.88
C MET A 1 -11.95 -20.64 -8.63
N ASN A 2 -13.26 -20.88 -8.53
CA ASN A 2 -13.88 -22.04 -9.16
C ASN A 2 -14.14 -21.79 -10.67
N LYS A 3 -14.64 -22.84 -11.39
CA LYS A 3 -14.88 -22.80 -12.84
C LYS A 3 -15.94 -21.74 -13.22
N TRP A 4 -16.91 -21.50 -12.35
CA TRP A 4 -18.01 -20.56 -12.57
C TRP A 4 -17.57 -19.10 -12.43
N ASP A 5 -16.65 -18.79 -11.51
CA ASP A 5 -16.10 -17.43 -11.38
C ASP A 5 -15.37 -16.97 -12.64
N ARG A 6 -14.75 -17.92 -13.40
CA ARG A 6 -14.11 -17.60 -14.68
C ARG A 6 -15.10 -17.23 -15.78
N LEU A 7 -16.29 -17.83 -15.78
CA LEU A 7 -17.33 -17.55 -16.78
C LEU A 7 -17.96 -16.17 -16.61
N LEU A 8 -17.88 -15.60 -15.40
CA LEU A 8 -18.41 -14.27 -15.09
C LEU A 8 -17.41 -13.14 -15.30
N MET A 9 -16.13 -13.46 -15.62
CA MET A 9 -15.12 -12.43 -15.88
C MET A 9 -15.32 -11.75 -17.23
N THR A 10 -15.26 -10.42 -17.23
CA THR A 10 -15.22 -9.65 -18.48
C THR A 10 -13.92 -9.90 -19.25
N PRO A 11 -13.89 -9.67 -20.59
CA PRO A 11 -12.64 -9.75 -21.35
C PRO A 11 -11.49 -8.91 -20.77
N GLY A 12 -11.79 -7.72 -20.25
CA GLY A 12 -10.81 -6.86 -19.60
C GLY A 12 -10.22 -7.45 -18.32
N GLN A 13 -11.03 -8.09 -17.49
CA GLN A 13 -10.55 -8.79 -16.29
C GLN A 13 -9.69 -10.01 -16.64
N LEU A 14 -10.05 -10.75 -17.68
CA LEU A 14 -9.25 -11.86 -18.18
C LEU A 14 -7.90 -11.39 -18.73
N TRP A 15 -7.89 -10.29 -19.49
CA TRP A 15 -6.66 -9.67 -19.99
C TRP A 15 -5.78 -9.16 -18.85
N HIS A 16 -6.37 -8.48 -17.85
CA HIS A 16 -5.67 -8.04 -16.66
C HIS A 16 -4.92 -9.21 -16.00
N ARG A 17 -5.63 -10.28 -15.69
CA ARG A 17 -5.06 -11.45 -14.99
C ARG A 17 -3.97 -12.15 -15.79
N LYS A 18 -4.12 -12.26 -17.12
CA LYS A 18 -3.18 -12.99 -17.97
C LYS A 18 -2.00 -12.14 -18.46
N VAL A 19 -2.17 -10.83 -18.54
CA VAL A 19 -1.20 -9.94 -19.20
C VAL A 19 -0.77 -8.81 -18.28
N SER A 20 -1.72 -7.98 -17.80
CA SER A 20 -1.40 -6.75 -17.08
C SER A 20 -0.81 -7.03 -15.69
N GLU A 21 -1.44 -7.89 -14.89
CA GLU A 21 -0.96 -8.25 -13.56
C GLU A 21 0.46 -8.87 -13.58
N PRO A 22 0.78 -9.87 -14.44
CA PRO A 22 2.15 -10.38 -14.54
C PRO A 22 3.18 -9.34 -14.99
N ARG A 23 2.79 -8.39 -15.85
CA ARG A 23 3.68 -7.28 -16.26
C ARG A 23 4.00 -6.36 -15.10
N TRP A 24 2.98 -5.94 -14.34
CA TRP A 24 3.17 -5.14 -13.14
C TRP A 24 4.12 -5.81 -12.15
N LYS A 25 3.90 -7.09 -11.83
CA LYS A 25 4.74 -7.84 -10.90
C LYS A 25 6.21 -7.88 -11.33
N LYS A 26 6.49 -7.94 -12.62
CA LYS A 26 7.85 -7.91 -13.17
C LYS A 26 8.49 -6.52 -13.16
N SER A 27 7.70 -5.45 -13.10
CA SER A 27 8.21 -4.07 -13.09
C SER A 27 8.58 -3.57 -11.70
N PHE A 28 8.14 -4.26 -10.63
CA PHE A 28 8.46 -3.89 -9.26
C PHE A 28 9.93 -4.17 -8.91
N ALA A 29 10.48 -3.41 -7.95
CA ALA A 29 11.80 -3.67 -7.37
C ALA A 29 11.87 -5.08 -6.78
N ALA A 30 10.81 -5.50 -6.08
CA ALA A 30 10.63 -6.84 -5.57
C ALA A 30 9.13 -7.20 -5.53
N CYS A 31 8.81 -8.45 -5.82
CA CYS A 31 7.44 -8.95 -5.73
C CYS A 31 7.45 -10.38 -5.19
N GLY A 32 6.93 -10.56 -3.98
CA GLY A 32 6.86 -11.85 -3.30
C GLY A 32 5.90 -12.84 -3.96
N GLU A 33 6.04 -14.10 -3.60
CA GLU A 33 5.15 -15.16 -4.07
C GLU A 33 3.72 -14.92 -3.59
N GLY A 34 2.73 -15.24 -4.44
CA GLY A 34 1.31 -15.18 -4.09
C GLY A 34 0.74 -13.76 -3.99
N VAL A 35 1.48 -12.72 -4.40
CA VAL A 35 0.94 -11.37 -4.53
C VAL A 35 -0.18 -11.35 -5.55
N MET A 36 -1.27 -10.64 -5.23
CA MET A 36 -2.41 -10.43 -6.12
C MET A 36 -2.62 -8.94 -6.35
N LEU A 37 -2.79 -8.53 -7.61
CA LEU A 37 -3.14 -7.17 -7.99
C LEU A 37 -4.55 -7.13 -8.57
N GLY A 38 -5.36 -6.22 -8.06
CA GLY A 38 -6.72 -6.00 -8.54
C GLY A 38 -6.78 -5.36 -9.93
N TYR A 39 -7.93 -5.50 -10.54
CA TYR A 39 -8.21 -4.88 -11.84
C TYR A 39 -8.07 -3.35 -11.77
N HIS A 40 -7.59 -2.71 -12.84
CA HIS A 40 -7.29 -1.27 -12.90
C HIS A 40 -6.23 -0.79 -11.88
N PHE A 41 -5.33 -1.66 -11.45
CA PHE A 41 -4.16 -1.23 -10.68
C PHE A 41 -3.27 -0.35 -11.55
N ILE A 42 -2.80 0.77 -10.99
CA ILE A 42 -1.88 1.71 -11.63
C ILE A 42 -0.72 2.00 -10.67
N ALA A 43 0.50 2.07 -11.20
CA ALA A 43 1.66 2.52 -10.45
C ALA A 43 2.57 3.39 -11.30
N GLU A 44 3.01 4.52 -10.75
CA GLU A 44 4.12 5.30 -11.27
C GLU A 44 5.35 5.04 -10.40
N GLY A 45 6.54 4.94 -11.03
CA GLY A 45 7.75 4.58 -10.32
C GLY A 45 7.79 3.13 -9.83
N ALA A 46 7.22 2.19 -10.57
CA ALA A 46 7.11 0.77 -10.18
C ALA A 46 8.44 0.15 -9.71
N LYS A 47 9.58 0.58 -10.28
CA LYS A 47 10.93 0.15 -9.89
C LYS A 47 11.31 0.52 -8.44
N ASN A 48 10.57 1.40 -7.80
CA ASN A 48 10.77 1.81 -6.41
C ASN A 48 9.77 1.11 -5.46
N ILE A 49 8.94 0.19 -5.96
CA ILE A 49 7.92 -0.51 -5.18
C ILE A 49 8.38 -1.93 -4.87
N SER A 50 8.36 -2.30 -3.59
CA SER A 50 8.59 -3.66 -3.12
C SER A 50 7.36 -4.19 -2.41
N ILE A 51 6.93 -5.42 -2.73
CA ILE A 51 5.72 -6.03 -2.16
C ILE A 51 6.08 -7.42 -1.63
N GLY A 52 5.78 -7.66 -0.36
CA GLY A 52 6.00 -8.93 0.33
C GLY A 52 5.01 -10.02 -0.11
N LYS A 53 5.36 -11.28 0.21
CA LYS A 53 4.59 -12.47 -0.19
C LYS A 53 3.16 -12.45 0.33
N LYS A 54 2.24 -13.07 -0.41
CA LYS A 54 0.81 -13.26 -0.06
C LYS A 54 0.04 -11.97 0.23
N THR A 55 0.54 -10.83 -0.24
CA THR A 55 -0.15 -9.55 -0.16
C THR A 55 -1.18 -9.44 -1.27
N ALA A 56 -2.37 -8.94 -0.91
CA ALA A 56 -3.49 -8.74 -1.83
C ALA A 56 -3.82 -7.25 -1.95
N ILE A 57 -3.80 -6.74 -3.18
CA ILE A 57 -4.12 -5.35 -3.51
C ILE A 57 -5.42 -5.34 -4.30
N GLY A 58 -6.42 -4.60 -3.82
CA GLY A 58 -7.74 -4.47 -4.41
C GLY A 58 -7.74 -3.75 -5.76
N PRO A 59 -8.89 -3.73 -6.47
CA PRO A 59 -9.03 -3.00 -7.72
C PRO A 59 -8.96 -1.49 -7.53
N ASN A 60 -8.62 -0.79 -8.62
CA ASN A 60 -8.53 0.67 -8.71
C ASN A 60 -7.55 1.30 -7.71
N CYS A 61 -6.56 0.56 -7.22
CA CYS A 61 -5.51 1.14 -6.39
C CYS A 61 -4.49 1.87 -7.26
N VAL A 62 -4.00 3.01 -6.75
CA VAL A 62 -3.05 3.88 -7.44
C VAL A 62 -1.86 4.17 -6.53
N PHE A 63 -0.65 3.82 -6.98
CA PHE A 63 0.57 4.03 -6.22
C PHE A 63 1.51 4.97 -6.97
N TYR A 64 1.88 6.08 -6.35
CA TYR A 64 2.86 7.04 -6.85
C TYR A 64 4.15 6.93 -6.04
N ALA A 65 5.18 6.30 -6.61
CA ALA A 65 6.48 6.06 -5.99
C ALA A 65 7.63 6.47 -6.92
N THR A 66 7.51 7.65 -7.53
CA THR A 66 8.44 8.11 -8.59
C THR A 66 9.85 8.35 -8.06
N MET A 67 10.01 9.01 -6.93
CA MET A 67 11.31 9.39 -6.37
C MET A 67 11.66 8.62 -5.10
N ALA A 68 10.73 8.45 -4.17
CA ALA A 68 10.96 7.73 -2.92
C ALA A 68 10.33 6.33 -2.93
N PRO A 69 10.90 5.36 -2.20
CA PRO A 69 10.43 3.99 -2.21
C PRO A 69 9.08 3.79 -1.48
N LEU A 70 8.33 2.81 -1.99
CA LEU A 70 7.17 2.22 -1.32
C LEU A 70 7.49 0.77 -0.96
N THR A 71 7.47 0.44 0.32
CA THR A 71 7.65 -0.92 0.81
C THR A 71 6.36 -1.42 1.43
N ILE A 72 5.84 -2.54 0.92
CA ILE A 72 4.66 -3.23 1.44
C ILE A 72 5.10 -4.60 1.93
N GLY A 73 4.81 -4.91 3.18
CA GLY A 73 5.15 -6.16 3.85
C GLY A 73 4.39 -7.38 3.31
N LYS A 74 4.46 -8.45 4.07
CA LYS A 74 3.83 -9.73 3.79
C LYS A 74 2.42 -9.77 4.37
N TYR A 75 1.53 -10.57 3.74
CA TYR A 75 0.16 -10.80 4.22
C TYR A 75 -0.66 -9.52 4.39
N VAL A 76 -0.32 -8.45 3.69
CA VAL A 76 -1.06 -7.19 3.71
C VAL A 76 -2.32 -7.32 2.86
N MET A 77 -3.43 -6.78 3.36
CA MET A 77 -4.68 -6.67 2.62
C MET A 77 -4.97 -5.19 2.34
N ILE A 78 -4.99 -4.82 1.07
CA ILE A 78 -5.35 -3.47 0.62
C ILE A 78 -6.68 -3.55 -0.13
N SER A 79 -7.69 -2.88 0.40
CA SER A 79 -9.04 -2.83 -0.17
C SER A 79 -9.08 -1.96 -1.44
N PRO A 80 -10.20 -1.92 -2.18
CA PRO A 80 -10.33 -1.11 -3.41
C PRO A 80 -10.10 0.38 -3.20
N ASN A 81 -9.68 1.06 -4.28
CA ASN A 81 -9.56 2.52 -4.36
C ASN A 81 -8.56 3.13 -3.36
N VAL A 82 -7.53 2.42 -2.98
CA VAL A 82 -6.47 2.96 -2.10
C VAL A 82 -5.44 3.71 -2.94
N THR A 83 -5.08 4.91 -2.48
CA THR A 83 -4.02 5.72 -3.07
C THR A 83 -2.84 5.81 -2.11
N ILE A 84 -1.62 5.58 -2.61
CA ILE A 84 -0.38 5.73 -1.85
C ILE A 84 0.53 6.69 -2.61
N VAL A 85 1.03 7.71 -1.91
CA VAL A 85 1.88 8.75 -2.51
C VAL A 85 3.16 8.88 -1.69
N THR A 86 4.32 8.73 -2.32
CA THR A 86 5.62 8.86 -1.66
C THR A 86 6.28 10.23 -1.89
N GLY A 87 5.60 11.13 -2.61
CA GLY A 87 6.12 12.45 -2.91
C GLY A 87 5.04 13.49 -3.12
N GLU A 88 5.43 14.74 -3.17
CA GLU A 88 4.56 15.87 -3.48
C GLU A 88 5.30 16.92 -4.33
N HIS A 89 4.56 17.83 -4.94
CA HIS A 89 5.14 18.95 -5.66
C HIS A 89 5.73 19.98 -4.70
N ARG A 90 6.80 20.62 -5.12
CA ARG A 90 7.29 21.82 -4.46
C ARG A 90 6.33 22.99 -4.75
N THR A 91 5.99 23.79 -3.72
CA THR A 91 4.94 24.80 -3.81
C THR A 91 5.36 26.18 -3.27
N ASP A 92 6.61 26.33 -2.84
CA ASP A 92 7.12 27.50 -2.09
C ASP A 92 7.93 28.49 -2.94
N ILE A 93 8.03 28.30 -4.27
CA ILE A 93 8.78 29.20 -5.15
C ILE A 93 7.92 30.43 -5.47
N ILE A 94 8.32 31.56 -4.94
CA ILE A 94 7.63 32.83 -5.20
C ILE A 94 7.93 33.30 -6.64
N GLY A 95 6.87 33.73 -7.33
CA GLY A 95 6.97 34.25 -8.70
C GLY A 95 6.90 33.17 -9.78
N GLU A 96 6.67 31.92 -9.42
CA GLU A 96 6.48 30.83 -10.37
C GLU A 96 5.15 30.10 -10.14
N TYR A 97 4.51 29.65 -11.22
CA TYR A 97 3.34 28.78 -11.13
C TYR A 97 3.75 27.37 -10.75
N MET A 98 3.03 26.76 -9.79
CA MET A 98 3.31 25.38 -9.35
C MET A 98 3.37 24.38 -10.50
N ARG A 99 2.64 24.60 -11.59
CA ARG A 99 2.63 23.72 -12.77
C ARG A 99 3.96 23.73 -13.53
N ASN A 100 4.73 24.81 -13.43
CA ASN A 100 6.02 24.97 -14.09
C ASN A 100 7.20 24.44 -13.26
N ILE A 101 6.96 24.14 -11.97
CA ILE A 101 7.98 23.59 -11.06
C ILE A 101 8.13 22.09 -11.36
N GLY A 102 9.32 21.68 -11.81
CA GLY A 102 9.64 20.31 -12.22
C GLY A 102 10.21 19.44 -11.10
N GLU A 103 10.57 18.22 -11.45
CA GLU A 103 11.23 17.28 -10.52
C GLU A 103 12.63 17.80 -10.11
N GLU A 104 13.32 18.53 -10.98
CA GLU A 104 14.62 19.15 -10.74
C GLU A 104 14.60 20.26 -9.68
N ASP A 105 13.44 20.84 -9.45
CA ASP A 105 13.25 21.90 -8.46
C ASP A 105 12.92 21.36 -7.06
N LYS A 106 12.63 20.07 -6.94
CA LYS A 106 12.25 19.45 -5.68
C LYS A 106 13.36 19.52 -4.64
N LEU A 107 12.93 19.73 -3.42
CA LEU A 107 13.78 19.60 -2.23
C LEU A 107 13.71 18.15 -1.72
N PRO A 108 14.74 17.65 -1.00
CA PRO A 108 14.75 16.30 -0.45
C PRO A 108 13.53 15.97 0.42
N GLU A 109 12.96 16.95 1.11
CA GLU A 109 11.76 16.80 1.94
C GLU A 109 10.46 16.67 1.17
N ASN A 110 10.45 16.96 -0.14
CA ASN A 110 9.25 16.78 -0.96
C ASN A 110 8.91 15.29 -1.17
N ASP A 111 9.88 14.41 -1.05
CA ASP A 111 9.70 12.97 -1.23
C ASP A 111 10.16 12.21 0.02
N ALA A 112 9.38 11.26 0.47
CA ALA A 112 9.72 10.43 1.63
C ALA A 112 9.13 9.03 1.49
N PRO A 113 9.84 7.98 1.93
CA PRO A 113 9.38 6.60 1.78
C PRO A 113 8.08 6.34 2.53
N VAL A 114 7.26 5.46 1.97
CA VAL A 114 6.10 4.90 2.67
C VAL A 114 6.39 3.43 2.98
N VAL A 115 6.13 3.03 4.21
CA VAL A 115 6.31 1.65 4.67
C VAL A 115 4.98 1.13 5.24
N ILE A 116 4.52 0.01 4.72
CA ILE A 116 3.40 -0.75 5.28
C ILE A 116 3.99 -2.08 5.75
N GLU A 117 3.98 -2.30 7.05
CA GLU A 117 4.55 -3.50 7.63
C GLU A 117 3.65 -4.74 7.40
N ASP A 118 4.04 -5.89 7.95
CA ASP A 118 3.33 -7.16 7.76
C ASP A 118 1.95 -7.17 8.42
N ASP A 119 1.02 -8.01 7.95
CA ASP A 119 -0.31 -8.24 8.52
C ASP A 119 -1.15 -6.97 8.69
N VAL A 120 -1.04 -5.99 7.79
CA VAL A 120 -1.83 -4.76 7.82
C VAL A 120 -3.07 -4.91 6.95
N TRP A 121 -4.21 -4.43 7.45
CA TRP A 121 -5.42 -4.26 6.63
C TRP A 121 -5.73 -2.80 6.38
N ILE A 122 -5.81 -2.40 5.10
CA ILE A 122 -6.17 -1.05 4.66
C ILE A 122 -7.56 -1.10 4.03
N GLY A 123 -8.49 -0.37 4.63
CA GLY A 123 -9.86 -0.20 4.16
C GLY A 123 -9.95 0.55 2.82
N SER A 124 -11.13 0.51 2.21
CA SER A 124 -11.37 1.15 0.90
C SER A 124 -11.29 2.68 0.97
N ASN A 125 -10.91 3.30 -0.14
CA ASN A 125 -10.82 4.77 -0.28
C ASN A 125 -9.86 5.42 0.74
N VAL A 126 -8.84 4.70 1.18
CA VAL A 126 -7.78 5.24 2.04
C VAL A 126 -6.73 5.92 1.18
N THR A 127 -6.24 7.06 1.65
CA THR A 127 -5.07 7.74 1.08
C THR A 127 -3.93 7.72 2.09
N ILE A 128 -2.72 7.27 1.66
CA ILE A 128 -1.52 7.24 2.49
C ILE A 128 -0.52 8.22 1.89
N MET A 129 -0.09 9.18 2.69
CA MET A 129 0.83 10.23 2.28
C MET A 129 2.29 9.83 2.54
N LYS A 130 3.20 10.55 1.91
CA LYS A 130 4.65 10.39 2.04
C LYS A 130 5.12 10.36 3.51
N GLY A 131 6.20 9.63 3.77
CA GLY A 131 6.85 9.56 5.09
C GLY A 131 6.10 8.74 6.14
N VAL A 132 5.00 8.08 5.77
CA VAL A 132 4.18 7.29 6.70
C VAL A 132 4.71 5.87 6.82
N THR A 133 4.82 5.39 8.05
CA THR A 133 4.93 3.96 8.37
C THR A 133 3.63 3.48 9.02
N ILE A 134 3.03 2.43 8.47
CA ILE A 134 1.90 1.73 9.11
C ILE A 134 2.46 0.47 9.76
N GLY A 135 2.44 0.45 11.10
CA GLY A 135 2.99 -0.63 11.89
C GLY A 135 2.21 -1.94 11.73
N ARG A 136 2.90 -3.05 11.90
CA ARG A 136 2.39 -4.42 11.71
C ARG A 136 1.10 -4.67 12.47
N GLY A 137 0.25 -5.54 11.93
CA GLY A 137 -0.99 -5.94 12.56
C GLY A 137 -2.04 -4.83 12.68
N SER A 138 -1.82 -3.66 12.06
CA SER A 138 -2.74 -2.53 12.14
C SER A 138 -3.88 -2.63 11.15
N ILE A 139 -4.99 -1.98 11.50
CA ILE A 139 -6.20 -1.87 10.66
C ILE A 139 -6.49 -0.40 10.42
N ILE A 140 -6.60 -0.02 9.16
CA ILE A 140 -6.96 1.34 8.74
C ILE A 140 -8.39 1.30 8.20
N HIS A 141 -9.30 2.00 8.85
CA HIS A 141 -10.71 2.06 8.41
C HIS A 141 -10.85 2.81 7.08
N ALA A 142 -11.90 2.45 6.35
CA ALA A 142 -12.19 3.04 5.05
C ALA A 142 -12.37 4.57 5.11
N GLY A 143 -11.95 5.23 4.03
CA GLY A 143 -12.09 6.70 3.86
C GLY A 143 -11.05 7.53 4.64
N ALA A 144 -10.08 6.92 5.29
CA ALA A 144 -9.06 7.63 6.05
C ALA A 144 -8.01 8.29 5.15
N VAL A 145 -7.49 9.45 5.57
CA VAL A 145 -6.28 10.06 5.02
C VAL A 145 -5.19 9.96 6.09
N ILE A 146 -4.14 9.22 5.80
CA ILE A 146 -3.05 8.94 6.74
C ILE A 146 -1.86 9.85 6.40
N THR A 147 -1.60 10.82 7.27
CA THR A 147 -0.51 11.80 7.15
C THR A 147 0.59 11.62 8.20
N ARG A 148 0.40 10.68 9.13
CA ARG A 148 1.36 10.38 10.21
C ARG A 148 1.44 8.87 10.42
N SER A 149 2.61 8.41 10.85
CA SER A 149 2.85 7.00 11.12
C SER A 149 1.91 6.43 12.19
N ILE A 150 1.52 5.19 12.01
CA ILE A 150 0.61 4.42 12.86
C ILE A 150 1.44 3.37 13.59
N LYS A 151 1.29 3.29 14.91
CA LYS A 151 1.96 2.27 15.73
C LYS A 151 1.45 0.86 15.39
N PRO A 152 2.25 -0.18 15.58
CA PRO A 152 1.79 -1.55 15.43
C PRO A 152 0.52 -1.85 16.22
N TYR A 153 -0.30 -2.78 15.70
CA TYR A 153 -1.54 -3.27 16.31
C TYR A 153 -2.58 -2.19 16.64
N THR A 154 -2.56 -1.10 15.88
CA THR A 154 -3.52 0.01 16.04
C THR A 154 -4.69 -0.17 15.08
N VAL A 155 -5.92 -0.01 15.58
CA VAL A 155 -7.10 0.22 14.77
C VAL A 155 -7.30 1.73 14.61
N TYR A 156 -7.02 2.23 13.41
CA TYR A 156 -7.20 3.64 13.07
C TYR A 156 -8.60 3.85 12.49
N ILE A 157 -9.46 4.49 13.25
CA ILE A 157 -10.84 4.77 12.85
C ILE A 157 -10.93 6.18 12.25
N SER A 158 -10.29 7.14 12.89
CA SER A 158 -10.17 8.51 12.43
C SER A 158 -8.96 9.17 13.08
N GLU A 159 -8.63 10.41 12.69
CA GLU A 159 -7.51 11.13 13.33
C GLU A 159 -7.67 11.24 14.86
N LYS A 160 -8.90 11.29 15.36
CA LYS A 160 -9.20 11.41 16.79
C LYS A 160 -9.40 10.09 17.52
N ILE A 161 -9.66 8.99 16.79
CA ILE A 161 -10.01 7.70 17.40
C ILE A 161 -9.04 6.64 16.90
N LYS A 162 -8.21 6.16 17.81
CA LYS A 162 -7.24 5.06 17.62
C LYS A 162 -7.33 4.16 18.83
N VAL A 163 -7.50 2.86 18.62
CA VAL A 163 -7.55 1.86 19.68
C VAL A 163 -6.56 0.73 19.40
N SER A 164 -6.11 0.02 20.39
CA SER A 164 -5.30 -1.17 20.19
C SER A 164 -6.14 -2.29 19.59
N ARG A 165 -5.57 -3.08 18.67
CA ARG A 165 -6.21 -4.28 18.10
C ARG A 165 -6.30 -5.40 19.14
N PHE A 166 -5.26 -5.53 19.95
CA PHE A 166 -5.09 -6.57 20.96
C PHE A 166 -4.56 -5.97 22.24
N THR A 167 -4.74 -6.66 23.38
CA THR A 167 -4.00 -6.36 24.61
C THR A 167 -2.51 -6.71 24.44
N GLU A 168 -1.66 -6.28 25.36
CA GLU A 168 -0.23 -6.61 25.29
C GLU A 168 0.02 -8.12 25.40
N GLU A 169 -0.76 -8.83 26.21
CA GLU A 169 -0.69 -10.29 26.35
C GLU A 169 -1.12 -10.99 25.07
N GLU A 170 -2.22 -10.54 24.45
CA GLU A 170 -2.72 -11.10 23.19
C GLU A 170 -1.75 -10.84 22.03
N ILE A 171 -1.05 -9.70 22.01
CA ILE A 171 0.00 -9.43 21.02
C ILE A 171 1.14 -10.44 21.18
N ALA A 172 1.63 -10.66 22.39
CA ALA A 172 2.71 -11.62 22.64
C ALA A 172 2.32 -13.05 22.26
N GLN A 173 1.07 -13.45 22.56
CA GLN A 173 0.54 -14.75 22.15
C GLN A 173 0.41 -14.87 20.63
N HIS A 174 -0.10 -13.84 19.96
CA HIS A 174 -0.27 -13.80 18.51
C HIS A 174 1.07 -13.94 17.79
N GLU A 175 2.08 -13.17 18.20
CA GLU A 175 3.43 -13.23 17.63
C GLU A 175 4.04 -14.63 17.76
N LYS A 176 3.91 -15.25 18.94
CA LYS A 176 4.40 -16.61 19.19
C LYS A 176 3.71 -17.63 18.25
N MET A 177 2.39 -17.55 18.11
CA MET A 177 1.64 -18.46 17.23
C MET A 177 1.98 -18.26 15.75
N ILE A 178 2.23 -17.03 15.31
CA ILE A 178 2.67 -16.73 13.95
C ILE A 178 4.06 -17.33 13.69
N GLN A 179 4.99 -17.17 14.64
CA GLN A 179 6.32 -17.76 14.55
C GLN A 179 6.25 -19.30 14.45
N GLU A 180 5.45 -19.94 15.30
CA GLU A 180 5.29 -21.40 15.32
C GLU A 180 4.64 -21.93 14.04
N LYS A 181 3.64 -21.22 13.51
CA LYS A 181 2.86 -21.68 12.35
C LYS A 181 3.51 -21.41 11.02
N TYR A 182 4.23 -20.31 10.90
CA TYR A 182 4.74 -19.82 9.62
C TYR A 182 6.27 -19.68 9.56
N GLY A 183 6.97 -19.75 10.71
CA GLY A 183 8.43 -19.62 10.81
C GLY A 183 8.91 -18.19 10.49
N GLU A 184 8.11 -17.18 10.82
CA GLU A 184 8.32 -15.78 10.40
C GLU A 184 8.29 -14.81 11.57
#